data_2ac96cb8c1ed5e8e75904aee3714f983
#
_entry.id   2ac96cb8c1ed5e8e75904aee3714f983
#
_cell.length_a   1.000
_cell.length_b   1.000
_cell.length_c   1.000
_cell.angle_alpha   90.00
_cell.angle_beta   90.00
_cell.angle_gamma   90.00
#
_symmetry.space_group_name_H-M   'P 1'
#
loop_
_entity.id
_entity.type
_entity.pdbx_description
1 polymer ?
#
loop_
_entity_poly.entity_id
_entity_poly.type
_entity_poly.pdbx_seq_one_letter_code
_entity_poly.pdbx_strand_id
1 'polypeptide(L)'
;MPGALIVGWILLPIAFVLALVSLFQRDKPKGMGITALILSIVGTIVGVVVFFGAVGSSIDNALGSGDTKVVAPSGDAGATNGGAAEAPAAKTGTRETPHPIGSVIESKDWRVVVNSVTLAATDAVVAANQFNDPPAAGSEYILVNYSATYIGDDANGQTPSFVSVEYVTADGRTVNSYDKSVVEPDPISSNALYNGGSATGNQAFEVPSATAAQGVLAVRAGMFGDKVFVAAK
;
A
#
# COMPACT_ATOMS: atom_id res chain seq x y z
N MET A 1 12.28 2.54 -25.85
CA MET A 1 12.30 1.63 -26.98
C MET A 1 12.03 0.19 -26.48
N PRO A 2 10.79 -0.27 -26.39
CA PRO A 2 10.49 -1.60 -25.84
C PRO A 2 10.91 -2.78 -26.72
N GLY A 3 11.05 -2.54 -28.04
CA GLY A 3 11.40 -3.61 -28.99
C GLY A 3 12.79 -4.24 -28.80
N ALA A 4 13.78 -3.47 -28.34
CA ALA A 4 15.14 -3.98 -28.14
C ALA A 4 15.23 -4.97 -26.97
N LEU A 5 14.42 -4.81 -25.93
CA LEU A 5 14.35 -5.73 -24.79
C LEU A 5 13.75 -7.08 -25.18
N ILE A 6 12.71 -7.08 -26.00
CA ILE A 6 12.04 -8.32 -26.47
C ILE A 6 12.98 -9.14 -27.35
N VAL A 7 13.72 -8.48 -28.25
CA VAL A 7 14.70 -9.13 -29.11
C VAL A 7 15.85 -9.74 -28.28
N GLY A 8 16.34 -9.03 -27.26
CA GLY A 8 17.38 -9.54 -26.36
C GLY A 8 16.92 -10.80 -25.60
N TRP A 9 15.68 -10.82 -25.13
CA TRP A 9 15.10 -11.95 -24.39
C TRP A 9 14.95 -13.22 -25.23
N ILE A 10 14.70 -13.08 -26.53
CA ILE A 10 14.62 -14.23 -27.46
C ILE A 10 16.01 -14.68 -27.88
N LEU A 11 16.94 -13.77 -28.14
CA LEU A 11 18.28 -14.10 -28.61
C LEU A 11 19.19 -14.73 -27.55
N LEU A 12 19.04 -14.35 -26.27
CA LEU A 12 19.86 -14.90 -25.16
C LEU A 12 19.71 -16.42 -24.98
N PRO A 13 18.51 -17.00 -24.85
CA PRO A 13 18.36 -18.45 -24.75
C PRO A 13 18.81 -19.18 -26.03
N ILE A 14 18.64 -18.61 -27.23
CA ILE A 14 19.10 -19.18 -28.46
C ILE A 14 20.65 -19.23 -28.49
N ALA A 15 21.30 -18.13 -28.11
CA ALA A 15 22.77 -18.06 -28.01
C ALA A 15 23.31 -19.06 -26.97
N PHE A 16 22.63 -19.23 -25.85
CA PHE A 16 22.99 -20.20 -24.81
C PHE A 16 22.91 -21.65 -25.35
N VAL A 17 21.82 -22.01 -26.02
CA VAL A 17 21.67 -23.35 -26.61
C VAL A 17 22.73 -23.60 -27.67
N LEU A 18 23.01 -22.63 -28.55
CA LEU A 18 24.05 -22.76 -29.57
C LEU A 18 25.46 -22.89 -28.95
N ALA A 19 25.74 -22.18 -27.84
CA ALA A 19 26.98 -22.31 -27.12
C ALA A 19 27.13 -23.70 -26.48
N LEU A 20 26.09 -24.29 -25.92
CA LEU A 20 26.07 -25.66 -25.40
C LEU A 20 26.32 -26.68 -26.52
N VAL A 21 25.62 -26.54 -27.67
CA VAL A 21 25.83 -27.43 -28.82
C VAL A 21 27.28 -27.37 -29.30
N SER A 22 27.89 -26.18 -29.35
CA SER A 22 29.27 -26.00 -29.75
C SER A 22 30.28 -26.70 -28.81
N LEU A 23 29.94 -26.80 -27.53
CA LEU A 23 30.78 -27.48 -26.53
C LEU A 23 30.81 -29.01 -26.70
N PHE A 24 29.73 -29.59 -27.25
CA PHE A 24 29.62 -31.04 -27.51
C PHE A 24 30.19 -31.45 -28.86
N GLN A 25 30.59 -30.49 -29.72
CA GLN A 25 31.24 -30.84 -30.99
C GLN A 25 32.65 -31.34 -30.78
N ARG A 26 32.91 -32.59 -31.20
CA ARG A 26 34.19 -33.25 -31.19
C ARG A 26 35.07 -32.65 -32.30
N ASP A 27 36.34 -32.35 -32.03
CA ASP A 27 37.34 -31.85 -32.96
C ASP A 27 37.39 -30.37 -33.33
N LYS A 28 36.77 -29.48 -32.48
CA LYS A 28 36.92 -28.02 -32.65
C LYS A 28 37.54 -27.34 -31.40
N PRO A 29 38.26 -26.22 -31.59
CA PRO A 29 38.86 -25.50 -30.46
C PRO A 29 37.75 -25.00 -29.53
N LYS A 30 37.75 -25.51 -28.29
CA LYS A 30 36.72 -25.28 -27.28
C LYS A 30 36.77 -23.86 -26.66
N GLY A 31 37.78 -23.07 -26.94
CA GLY A 31 37.94 -21.74 -26.37
C GLY A 31 36.79 -20.76 -26.68
N MET A 32 36.36 -20.72 -27.93
CA MET A 32 35.24 -19.83 -28.33
C MET A 32 33.92 -20.25 -27.70
N GLY A 33 33.66 -21.55 -27.50
CA GLY A 33 32.44 -22.05 -26.86
C GLY A 33 32.38 -21.68 -25.36
N ILE A 34 33.51 -21.77 -24.67
CA ILE A 34 33.64 -21.42 -23.24
C ILE A 34 33.44 -19.89 -23.06
N THR A 35 34.06 -19.08 -23.91
CA THR A 35 33.88 -17.61 -23.86
C THR A 35 32.44 -17.21 -24.12
N ALA A 36 31.77 -17.82 -25.11
CA ALA A 36 30.35 -17.57 -25.39
C ALA A 36 29.44 -17.97 -24.23
N LEU A 37 29.74 -19.10 -23.56
CA LEU A 37 28.99 -19.56 -22.39
C LEU A 37 29.11 -18.57 -21.21
N ILE A 38 30.33 -18.12 -20.91
CA ILE A 38 30.60 -17.15 -19.84
C ILE A 38 29.89 -15.83 -20.15
N LEU A 39 29.99 -15.32 -21.38
CA LEU A 39 29.31 -14.09 -21.80
C LEU A 39 27.79 -14.23 -21.73
N SER A 40 27.23 -15.39 -22.05
CA SER A 40 25.80 -15.67 -21.96
C SER A 40 25.31 -15.65 -20.51
N ILE A 41 26.06 -16.27 -19.59
CA ILE A 41 25.72 -16.29 -18.16
C ILE A 41 25.81 -14.87 -17.57
N VAL A 42 26.88 -14.14 -17.83
CA VAL A 42 27.07 -12.76 -17.36
C VAL A 42 25.98 -11.85 -17.96
N GLY A 43 25.73 -11.98 -19.27
CA GLY A 43 24.67 -11.23 -19.96
C GLY A 43 23.28 -11.50 -19.39
N THR A 44 22.98 -12.75 -19.02
CA THR A 44 21.71 -13.11 -18.40
C THR A 44 21.59 -12.49 -17.00
N ILE A 45 22.62 -12.55 -16.17
CA ILE A 45 22.61 -11.95 -14.82
C ILE A 45 22.41 -10.42 -14.92
N VAL A 46 23.18 -9.76 -15.79
CA VAL A 46 23.04 -8.31 -16.01
C VAL A 46 21.66 -7.97 -16.57
N GLY A 47 21.18 -8.76 -17.53
CA GLY A 47 19.85 -8.56 -18.12
C GLY A 47 18.71 -8.71 -17.11
N VAL A 48 18.81 -9.67 -16.21
CA VAL A 48 17.85 -9.89 -15.12
C VAL A 48 17.87 -8.70 -14.14
N VAL A 49 19.06 -8.25 -13.71
CA VAL A 49 19.19 -7.10 -12.79
C VAL A 49 18.63 -5.82 -13.43
N VAL A 50 18.97 -5.54 -14.69
CA VAL A 50 18.45 -4.37 -15.41
C VAL A 50 16.95 -4.48 -15.64
N PHE A 51 16.44 -5.69 -15.97
CA PHE A 51 15.01 -5.92 -16.14
C PHE A 51 14.23 -5.66 -14.85
N PHE A 52 14.65 -6.26 -13.73
CA PHE A 52 13.98 -6.03 -12.45
C PHE A 52 14.11 -4.57 -11.97
N GLY A 53 15.24 -3.90 -12.23
CA GLY A 53 15.38 -2.46 -11.96
C GLY A 53 14.44 -1.61 -12.82
N ALA A 54 14.32 -1.90 -14.12
CA ALA A 54 13.43 -1.16 -15.01
C ALA A 54 11.95 -1.47 -14.76
N VAL A 55 11.60 -2.73 -14.49
CA VAL A 55 10.23 -3.14 -14.17
C VAL A 55 9.85 -2.62 -12.78
N GLY A 56 10.75 -2.72 -11.78
CA GLY A 56 10.52 -2.17 -10.44
C GLY A 56 10.21 -0.67 -10.51
N SER A 57 11.07 0.12 -11.15
CA SER A 57 10.83 1.56 -11.29
C SER A 57 9.57 1.91 -12.12
N SER A 58 9.21 1.07 -13.09
CA SER A 58 7.98 1.27 -13.88
C SER A 58 6.73 0.94 -13.05
N ILE A 59 6.81 -0.08 -12.20
CA ILE A 59 5.74 -0.44 -11.26
C ILE A 59 5.60 0.64 -10.20
N ASP A 60 6.71 1.10 -9.59
CA ASP A 60 6.70 2.20 -8.62
C ASP A 60 6.11 3.49 -9.23
N ASN A 61 6.42 3.79 -10.49
CA ASN A 61 5.86 4.95 -11.19
C ASN A 61 4.39 4.79 -11.59
N ALA A 62 3.95 3.56 -11.89
CA ALA A 62 2.58 3.31 -12.35
C ALA A 62 1.58 3.08 -11.20
N LEU A 63 2.05 2.62 -10.05
CA LEU A 63 1.20 2.15 -8.95
C LEU A 63 1.36 2.96 -7.65
N GLY A 64 2.20 4.00 -7.65
CA GLY A 64 2.56 4.78 -6.47
C GLY A 64 3.68 4.10 -5.68
N SER A 65 4.76 4.81 -5.43
CA SER A 65 5.89 4.31 -4.65
C SER A 65 5.57 4.29 -3.15
N GLY A 66 6.20 3.40 -2.42
CA GLY A 66 6.11 3.28 -0.97
C GLY A 66 6.61 4.48 -0.16
N ASP A 67 6.90 5.62 -0.79
CA ASP A 67 7.34 6.85 -0.14
C ASP A 67 6.17 7.57 0.54
N THR A 68 5.65 6.98 1.60
CA THR A 68 4.56 7.56 2.38
C THR A 68 5.11 8.59 3.37
N LYS A 69 4.62 9.83 3.27
CA LYS A 69 4.89 10.91 4.22
C LYS A 69 3.72 11.08 5.17
N VAL A 70 3.99 11.34 6.44
CA VAL A 70 2.95 11.63 7.42
C VAL A 70 3.20 12.98 8.06
N VAL A 71 2.16 13.81 8.04
CA VAL A 71 2.14 15.11 8.72
C VAL A 71 1.10 15.04 9.82
N ALA A 72 1.54 15.17 11.07
CA ALA A 72 0.64 15.24 12.22
C ALA A 72 -0.27 16.49 12.12
N PRO A 73 -1.51 16.44 12.64
CA PRO A 73 -2.38 17.59 12.66
C PRO A 73 -1.71 18.72 13.44
N SER A 74 -1.74 19.95 12.90
CA SER A 74 -1.26 21.14 13.58
C SER A 74 -2.22 21.48 14.74
N GLY A 75 -2.04 20.80 15.87
CA GLY A 75 -2.62 21.21 17.14
C GLY A 75 -1.67 22.19 17.79
N ASP A 76 -2.20 23.28 18.32
CA ASP A 76 -1.53 24.35 19.04
C ASP A 76 -0.50 23.81 20.06
N ALA A 77 0.75 23.72 19.67
CA ALA A 77 1.87 23.50 20.58
C ALA A 77 2.79 24.71 20.47
N GLY A 78 2.69 25.56 21.48
CA GLY A 78 3.46 26.77 21.63
C GLY A 78 4.96 26.56 21.35
N ALA A 79 5.50 27.47 20.56
CA ALA A 79 6.90 27.55 20.24
C ALA A 79 7.75 27.68 21.54
N THR A 80 8.56 26.67 21.82
CA THR A 80 9.75 26.83 22.67
C THR A 80 10.97 26.37 21.86
N ASN A 81 11.70 27.35 21.39
CA ASN A 81 13.07 27.23 20.90
C ASN A 81 13.95 26.77 22.06
N GLY A 82 14.61 25.64 21.94
CA GLY A 82 15.58 25.18 22.90
C GLY A 82 16.29 23.95 22.37
N GLY A 83 17.50 24.12 21.84
CA GLY A 83 18.34 23.02 21.39
C GLY A 83 18.66 22.09 22.56
N ALA A 84 18.39 20.82 22.38
CA ALA A 84 18.92 19.73 23.16
C ALA A 84 19.04 18.49 22.28
N ALA A 85 20.13 17.74 22.51
CA ALA A 85 20.56 16.58 21.78
C ALA A 85 19.43 15.62 21.38
N GLU A 86 19.47 15.24 20.12
CA GLU A 86 18.57 14.29 19.47
C GLU A 86 18.73 12.91 20.12
N ALA A 87 17.82 12.57 21.05
CA ALA A 87 17.56 11.18 21.38
C ALA A 87 16.92 10.51 20.13
N PRO A 88 17.16 9.21 19.83
CA PRO A 88 16.57 8.57 18.67
C PRO A 88 15.05 8.73 18.75
N ALA A 89 14.49 9.48 17.81
CA ALA A 89 13.05 9.70 17.72
C ALA A 89 12.35 8.34 17.65
N ALA A 90 11.51 8.05 18.63
CA ALA A 90 10.64 6.88 18.58
C ALA A 90 9.92 6.91 17.23
N LYS A 91 10.01 5.82 16.44
CA LYS A 91 9.39 5.74 15.11
C LYS A 91 7.88 5.84 15.32
N THR A 92 7.32 7.04 15.14
CA THR A 92 5.87 7.29 15.14
C THR A 92 5.26 6.62 13.90
N GLY A 93 4.03 6.14 14.00
CA GLY A 93 3.36 5.46 12.90
C GLY A 93 3.52 3.95 12.92
N THR A 94 4.04 3.40 14.02
CA THR A 94 3.99 1.95 14.32
C THR A 94 2.70 1.60 15.07
N ARG A 95 2.41 0.31 15.19
CA ARG A 95 1.25 -0.15 15.95
C ARG A 95 1.31 0.27 17.44
N GLU A 96 2.52 0.30 18.00
CA GLU A 96 2.78 0.68 19.41
C GLU A 96 2.75 2.19 19.62
N THR A 97 3.05 2.96 18.61
CA THR A 97 3.08 4.43 18.62
C THR A 97 2.36 4.98 17.38
N PRO A 98 1.02 4.79 17.28
CA PRO A 98 0.27 5.22 16.11
C PRO A 98 0.23 6.75 16.02
N HIS A 99 0.04 7.28 14.82
CA HIS A 99 -0.25 8.67 14.60
C HIS A 99 -1.63 9.05 15.17
N PRO A 100 -1.85 10.27 15.59
CA PRO A 100 -3.18 10.73 16.01
C PRO A 100 -4.16 10.77 14.82
N ILE A 101 -5.46 10.67 15.12
CA ILE A 101 -6.54 10.95 14.17
C ILE A 101 -6.35 12.37 13.61
N GLY A 102 -6.66 12.56 12.33
CA GLY A 102 -6.43 13.82 11.61
C GLY A 102 -5.03 13.96 11.01
N SER A 103 -4.13 12.99 11.22
CA SER A 103 -2.84 12.98 10.54
C SER A 103 -3.05 12.81 9.03
N VAL A 104 -2.31 13.60 8.25
CA VAL A 104 -2.29 13.52 6.80
C VAL A 104 -1.28 12.47 6.37
N ILE A 105 -1.73 11.42 5.70
CA ILE A 105 -0.91 10.34 5.15
C ILE A 105 -0.87 10.55 3.65
N GLU A 106 0.30 10.81 3.11
CA GLU A 106 0.45 11.17 1.70
C GLU A 106 1.47 10.27 1.01
N SER A 107 1.05 9.66 -0.09
CA SER A 107 1.92 8.97 -1.05
C SER A 107 2.09 9.85 -2.30
N LYS A 108 2.67 9.28 -3.36
CA LYS A 108 2.79 9.96 -4.65
C LYS A 108 1.42 10.34 -5.24
N ASP A 109 0.42 9.46 -5.12
CA ASP A 109 -0.85 9.61 -5.84
C ASP A 109 -2.05 9.86 -4.93
N TRP A 110 -1.91 9.62 -3.63
CA TRP A 110 -3.02 9.72 -2.69
C TRP A 110 -2.66 10.47 -1.42
N ARG A 111 -3.61 11.29 -0.97
CA ARG A 111 -3.62 11.89 0.36
C ARG A 111 -4.82 11.34 1.12
N VAL A 112 -4.57 10.76 2.29
CA VAL A 112 -5.58 10.13 3.14
C VAL A 112 -5.57 10.76 4.52
N VAL A 113 -6.75 11.04 5.05
CA VAL A 113 -6.93 11.55 6.41
C VAL A 113 -8.03 10.73 7.08
N VAL A 114 -7.74 10.12 8.21
CA VAL A 114 -8.77 9.56 9.09
C VAL A 114 -9.38 10.71 9.86
N ASN A 115 -10.66 10.98 9.62
CA ASN A 115 -11.37 12.12 10.22
C ASN A 115 -11.89 11.79 11.61
N SER A 116 -12.46 10.59 11.79
CA SER A 116 -13.02 10.12 13.07
C SER A 116 -13.19 8.62 13.10
N VAL A 117 -13.26 8.09 14.33
CA VAL A 117 -13.68 6.70 14.61
C VAL A 117 -14.86 6.74 15.57
N THR A 118 -15.97 6.15 15.20
CA THR A 118 -17.15 5.99 16.03
C THR A 118 -17.21 4.56 16.53
N LEU A 119 -16.95 4.37 17.83
CA LEU A 119 -17.12 3.08 18.51
C LEU A 119 -18.61 2.84 18.80
N ALA A 120 -18.97 1.57 19.09
CA ALA A 120 -20.34 1.17 19.38
C ALA A 120 -21.38 1.65 18.34
N ALA A 121 -21.01 1.63 17.06
CA ALA A 121 -21.84 2.11 15.96
C ALA A 121 -22.85 1.06 15.44
N THR A 122 -23.08 -0.01 16.18
CA THR A 122 -23.96 -1.13 15.77
C THR A 122 -25.32 -0.68 15.33
N ASP A 123 -25.99 0.17 16.12
CA ASP A 123 -27.35 0.64 15.79
C ASP A 123 -27.36 1.46 14.49
N ALA A 124 -26.34 2.29 14.27
CA ALA A 124 -26.25 3.10 13.06
C ALA A 124 -26.02 2.24 11.82
N VAL A 125 -25.16 1.22 11.92
CA VAL A 125 -24.89 0.29 10.80
C VAL A 125 -26.13 -0.57 10.51
N VAL A 126 -26.76 -1.13 11.52
CA VAL A 126 -27.96 -1.97 11.33
C VAL A 126 -29.13 -1.16 10.77
N ALA A 127 -29.30 0.09 11.21
CA ALA A 127 -30.32 0.99 10.69
C ALA A 127 -30.08 1.49 9.25
N ALA A 128 -28.84 1.51 8.79
CA ALA A 128 -28.50 1.99 7.45
C ALA A 128 -29.08 1.14 6.32
N ASN A 129 -29.27 -0.17 6.55
CA ASN A 129 -29.86 -1.07 5.58
C ASN A 129 -30.60 -2.23 6.28
N GLN A 130 -31.84 -2.51 5.83
CA GLN A 130 -32.65 -3.59 6.38
C GLN A 130 -32.05 -5.01 6.23
N PHE A 131 -31.07 -5.18 5.36
CA PHE A 131 -30.39 -6.46 5.14
C PHE A 131 -29.05 -6.55 5.91
N ASN A 132 -28.69 -5.55 6.68
CA ASN A 132 -27.53 -5.61 7.53
C ASN A 132 -27.81 -6.52 8.72
N ASP A 133 -26.98 -7.55 8.87
CA ASP A 133 -27.05 -8.41 10.05
C ASP A 133 -26.43 -7.71 11.28
N PRO A 134 -26.92 -7.96 12.50
CA PRO A 134 -26.22 -7.55 13.69
C PRO A 134 -24.84 -8.23 13.79
N PRO A 135 -23.90 -7.67 14.55
CA PRO A 135 -22.59 -8.25 14.75
C PRO A 135 -22.69 -9.56 15.56
N ALA A 136 -21.67 -10.39 15.48
CA ALA A 136 -21.58 -11.61 16.29
C ALA A 136 -21.57 -11.29 17.78
N ALA A 137 -21.97 -12.27 18.60
CA ALA A 137 -21.95 -12.11 20.06
C ALA A 137 -20.54 -11.76 20.55
N GLY A 138 -20.42 -10.68 21.34
CA GLY A 138 -19.14 -10.15 21.83
C GLY A 138 -18.42 -9.23 20.85
N SER A 139 -19.02 -8.93 19.70
CA SER A 139 -18.53 -7.96 18.72
C SER A 139 -19.45 -6.74 18.64
N GLU A 140 -18.95 -5.67 18.06
CA GLU A 140 -19.69 -4.46 17.70
C GLU A 140 -19.24 -3.98 16.33
N TYR A 141 -20.05 -3.17 15.66
CA TYR A 141 -19.59 -2.38 14.54
C TYR A 141 -18.97 -1.09 15.02
N ILE A 142 -17.84 -0.73 14.40
CA ILE A 142 -17.28 0.60 14.46
C ILE A 142 -17.36 1.24 13.08
N LEU A 143 -17.46 2.58 13.00
CA LEU A 143 -17.41 3.35 11.78
C LEU A 143 -16.13 4.17 11.75
N VAL A 144 -15.36 4.03 10.69
CA VAL A 144 -14.18 4.85 10.41
C VAL A 144 -14.53 5.80 9.28
N ASN A 145 -14.59 7.10 9.59
CA ASN A 145 -14.74 8.14 8.58
C ASN A 145 -13.38 8.61 8.11
N TYR A 146 -13.17 8.60 6.81
CA TYR A 146 -11.92 9.08 6.22
C TYR A 146 -12.15 9.78 4.89
N SER A 147 -11.19 10.62 4.54
CA SER A 147 -11.13 11.31 3.24
C SER A 147 -9.96 10.76 2.44
N ALA A 148 -10.19 10.49 1.17
CA ALA A 148 -9.18 10.13 0.20
C ALA A 148 -9.17 11.17 -0.94
N THR A 149 -8.05 11.85 -1.15
CA THR A 149 -7.87 12.84 -2.21
C THR A 149 -6.86 12.29 -3.20
N TYR A 150 -7.23 12.26 -4.46
CA TYR A 150 -6.30 11.90 -5.54
C TYR A 150 -5.41 13.09 -5.88
N ILE A 151 -4.10 12.93 -5.80
CA ILE A 151 -3.10 13.96 -6.07
C ILE A 151 -2.15 13.56 -7.22
N GLY A 152 -2.36 12.38 -7.82
CA GLY A 152 -1.61 11.90 -8.96
C GLY A 152 -1.99 12.59 -10.27
N ASP A 153 -1.32 12.23 -11.33
CA ASP A 153 -1.41 12.86 -12.66
C ASP A 153 -2.01 11.95 -13.75
N ASP A 154 -2.61 10.80 -13.38
CA ASP A 154 -3.28 9.93 -14.35
C ASP A 154 -4.48 10.65 -14.97
N ALA A 155 -4.44 10.84 -16.28
CA ALA A 155 -5.50 11.51 -17.03
C ALA A 155 -6.85 10.76 -16.98
N ASN A 156 -6.86 9.46 -16.68
CA ASN A 156 -8.07 8.65 -16.51
C ASN A 156 -8.63 8.72 -15.09
N GLY A 157 -7.90 9.34 -14.16
CA GLY A 157 -8.23 9.32 -12.74
C GLY A 157 -8.02 7.96 -12.09
N GLN A 158 -8.19 7.90 -10.78
CA GLN A 158 -8.10 6.65 -10.01
C GLN A 158 -9.23 6.56 -8.99
N THR A 159 -9.62 5.32 -8.66
CA THR A 159 -10.65 5.07 -7.65
C THR A 159 -10.08 5.07 -6.24
N PRO A 160 -10.80 5.63 -5.24
CA PRO A 160 -10.43 5.51 -3.82
C PRO A 160 -10.27 4.07 -3.32
N SER A 161 -10.74 3.08 -4.06
CA SER A 161 -10.57 1.65 -3.74
C SER A 161 -9.09 1.21 -3.70
N PHE A 162 -8.17 2.03 -4.22
CA PHE A 162 -6.72 1.80 -4.06
C PHE A 162 -6.19 2.23 -2.69
N VAL A 163 -6.94 3.03 -1.94
CA VAL A 163 -6.66 3.34 -0.54
C VAL A 163 -7.19 2.20 0.32
N SER A 164 -6.37 1.72 1.25
CA SER A 164 -6.77 0.68 2.19
C SER A 164 -6.81 1.24 3.61
N VAL A 165 -7.92 0.99 4.29
CA VAL A 165 -8.08 1.20 5.72
C VAL A 165 -8.49 -0.13 6.34
N GLU A 166 -7.73 -0.59 7.31
CA GLU A 166 -7.94 -1.84 8.03
C GLU A 166 -7.95 -1.54 9.53
N TYR A 167 -8.71 -2.28 10.31
CA TYR A 167 -8.63 -2.23 11.77
C TYR A 167 -7.73 -3.35 12.29
N VAL A 168 -6.81 -3.04 13.18
CA VAL A 168 -5.95 -4.02 13.85
C VAL A 168 -6.32 -4.09 15.31
N THR A 169 -6.77 -5.25 15.73
CA THR A 169 -7.20 -5.52 17.12
C THR A 169 -6.03 -5.42 18.11
N ALA A 170 -6.33 -5.28 19.39
CA ALA A 170 -5.31 -5.22 20.45
C ALA A 170 -4.42 -6.48 20.49
N ASP A 171 -4.96 -7.65 20.15
CA ASP A 171 -4.22 -8.92 20.05
C ASP A 171 -3.48 -9.09 18.70
N GLY A 172 -3.53 -8.09 17.81
CA GLY A 172 -2.73 -8.02 16.58
C GLY A 172 -3.38 -8.67 15.35
N ARG A 173 -4.68 -9.01 15.37
CA ARG A 173 -5.39 -9.50 14.20
C ARG A 173 -5.86 -8.32 13.32
N THR A 174 -5.73 -8.46 12.02
CA THR A 174 -6.30 -7.51 11.07
C THR A 174 -7.76 -7.88 10.79
N VAL A 175 -8.62 -6.88 10.83
CA VAL A 175 -10.03 -6.93 10.44
C VAL A 175 -10.21 -6.04 9.22
N ASN A 176 -10.78 -6.60 8.16
CA ASN A 176 -11.06 -5.89 6.93
C ASN A 176 -12.56 -5.57 6.85
N SER A 177 -12.92 -4.49 6.14
CA SER A 177 -14.34 -4.14 5.95
C SER A 177 -15.14 -5.20 5.20
N TYR A 178 -14.48 -5.99 4.36
CA TYR A 178 -15.12 -7.07 3.61
C TYR A 178 -15.23 -8.40 4.38
N ASP A 179 -14.64 -8.53 5.59
CA ASP A 179 -14.79 -9.72 6.44
C ASP A 179 -16.24 -9.89 6.89
N LYS A 180 -16.96 -8.78 7.04
CA LYS A 180 -18.41 -8.76 7.23
C LYS A 180 -19.01 -7.72 6.27
N SER A 181 -19.76 -8.20 5.30
CA SER A 181 -20.39 -7.34 4.29
C SER A 181 -21.62 -6.67 4.89
N VAL A 182 -21.58 -5.36 5.04
CA VAL A 182 -22.69 -4.49 5.45
C VAL A 182 -22.72 -3.24 4.57
N VAL A 183 -23.85 -2.56 4.54
CA VAL A 183 -23.99 -1.25 3.92
C VAL A 183 -23.87 -0.20 5.02
N GLU A 184 -22.83 0.59 4.95
CA GLU A 184 -22.56 1.65 5.93
C GLU A 184 -23.46 2.86 5.71
N PRO A 185 -23.77 3.65 6.75
CA PRO A 185 -24.29 4.99 6.55
C PRO A 185 -23.22 5.88 5.89
N ASP A 186 -23.59 6.63 4.87
CA ASP A 186 -22.69 7.52 4.12
C ASP A 186 -21.37 6.84 3.68
N PRO A 187 -21.41 5.76 2.89
CA PRO A 187 -20.23 5.03 2.48
C PRO A 187 -19.29 5.91 1.63
N ILE A 188 -17.99 5.64 1.71
CA ILE A 188 -17.05 6.32 0.82
C ILE A 188 -17.31 5.94 -0.64
N SER A 189 -17.34 6.94 -1.53
CA SER A 189 -17.55 6.71 -2.95
C SER A 189 -16.40 5.96 -3.58
N SER A 190 -16.71 5.00 -4.46
CA SER A 190 -15.73 4.29 -5.29
C SER A 190 -15.58 4.89 -6.70
N ASN A 191 -16.21 6.02 -6.99
CA ASN A 191 -16.08 6.69 -8.29
C ASN A 191 -14.64 7.16 -8.51
N ALA A 192 -14.21 7.16 -9.78
CA ALA A 192 -12.89 7.66 -10.14
C ALA A 192 -12.76 9.16 -9.78
N LEU A 193 -11.63 9.51 -9.19
CA LEU A 193 -11.25 10.87 -8.86
C LEU A 193 -10.11 11.32 -9.78
N TYR A 194 -10.17 12.54 -10.22
CA TYR A 194 -9.10 13.22 -10.95
C TYR A 194 -8.27 14.06 -10.00
N ASN A 195 -7.13 14.57 -10.45
CA ASN A 195 -6.23 15.38 -9.62
C ASN A 195 -6.98 16.47 -8.84
N GLY A 196 -6.79 16.50 -7.53
CA GLY A 196 -7.48 17.38 -6.59
C GLY A 196 -8.88 16.90 -6.16
N GLY A 197 -9.45 15.88 -6.82
CA GLY A 197 -10.73 15.28 -6.41
C GLY A 197 -10.61 14.52 -5.10
N SER A 198 -11.66 14.61 -4.27
CA SER A 198 -11.72 13.97 -2.95
C SER A 198 -13.03 13.23 -2.75
N ALA A 199 -12.96 12.10 -2.07
CA ALA A 199 -14.10 11.38 -1.55
C ALA A 199 -13.97 11.28 -0.03
N THR A 200 -15.10 11.46 0.67
CA THR A 200 -15.17 11.30 2.13
C THR A 200 -16.35 10.39 2.44
N GLY A 201 -16.19 9.50 3.39
CA GLY A 201 -17.26 8.60 3.79
C GLY A 201 -16.82 7.62 4.88
N ASN A 202 -17.75 6.75 5.22
CA ASN A 202 -17.57 5.76 6.27
C ASN A 202 -17.18 4.40 5.70
N GLN A 203 -16.50 3.63 6.53
CA GLN A 203 -16.23 2.21 6.37
C GLN A 203 -16.50 1.51 7.69
N ALA A 204 -17.26 0.42 7.67
CA ALA A 204 -17.62 -0.34 8.86
C ALA A 204 -16.66 -1.52 9.10
N PHE A 205 -16.40 -1.82 10.37
CA PHE A 205 -15.64 -2.99 10.79
C PHE A 205 -16.35 -3.68 11.95
N GLU A 206 -16.46 -5.00 11.89
CA GLU A 206 -16.92 -5.81 13.01
C GLU A 206 -15.73 -6.16 13.91
N VAL A 207 -15.70 -5.62 15.11
CA VAL A 207 -14.56 -5.73 16.02
C VAL A 207 -14.99 -6.27 17.40
N PRO A 208 -14.08 -6.90 18.17
CA PRO A 208 -14.39 -7.32 19.54
C PRO A 208 -14.76 -6.13 20.43
N SER A 209 -15.97 -6.09 21.00
CA SER A 209 -16.48 -4.96 21.79
C SER A 209 -15.62 -4.65 23.01
N ALA A 210 -15.09 -5.67 23.69
CA ALA A 210 -14.29 -5.50 24.92
C ALA A 210 -12.98 -4.73 24.68
N THR A 211 -12.46 -4.72 23.44
CA THR A 211 -11.14 -4.15 23.11
C THR A 211 -11.19 -3.18 21.92
N ALA A 212 -12.39 -2.80 21.46
CA ALA A 212 -12.56 -1.92 20.30
C ALA A 212 -11.80 -0.60 20.40
N ALA A 213 -11.68 -0.02 21.58
CA ALA A 213 -10.94 1.22 21.83
C ALA A 213 -9.41 1.03 21.95
N GLN A 214 -8.92 -0.20 21.94
CA GLN A 214 -7.49 -0.54 22.14
C GLN A 214 -6.80 -0.93 20.83
N GLY A 215 -7.55 -1.04 19.75
CA GLY A 215 -7.00 -1.30 18.44
C GLY A 215 -6.45 -0.05 17.78
N VAL A 216 -5.90 -0.23 16.60
CA VAL A 216 -5.37 0.84 15.74
C VAL A 216 -5.85 0.66 14.31
N LEU A 217 -5.85 1.72 13.54
CA LEU A 217 -6.11 1.66 12.10
C LEU A 217 -4.80 1.52 11.34
N ALA A 218 -4.76 0.59 10.40
CA ALA A 218 -3.66 0.45 9.45
C ALA A 218 -4.11 1.07 8.12
N VAL A 219 -3.46 2.14 7.71
CA VAL A 219 -3.81 2.94 6.53
C VAL A 219 -2.71 2.83 5.49
N ARG A 220 -3.10 2.63 4.24
CA ARG A 220 -2.22 2.72 3.07
C ARG A 220 -2.78 3.74 2.10
N ALA A 221 -2.00 4.75 1.77
CA ALA A 221 -2.33 5.73 0.76
C ALA A 221 -1.92 5.19 -0.63
N GLY A 222 -2.77 4.36 -1.23
CA GLY A 222 -2.52 3.68 -2.50
C GLY A 222 -2.11 2.22 -2.34
N MET A 223 -2.16 1.47 -3.44
CA MET A 223 -2.00 0.01 -3.46
C MET A 223 -0.64 -0.46 -2.91
N PHE A 224 0.42 0.31 -3.15
CA PHE A 224 1.81 -0.02 -2.77
C PHE A 224 2.39 0.94 -1.73
N GLY A 225 1.56 1.85 -1.17
CA GLY A 225 1.98 2.74 -0.08
C GLY A 225 2.42 1.96 1.17
N ASP A 226 3.30 2.57 1.96
CA ASP A 226 3.67 2.01 3.25
C ASP A 226 2.46 1.96 4.18
N LYS A 227 2.41 0.90 4.99
CA LYS A 227 1.39 0.76 6.02
C LYS A 227 1.75 1.69 7.18
N VAL A 228 0.87 2.63 7.47
CA VAL A 228 0.98 3.60 8.55
C VAL A 228 -0.11 3.34 9.58
N PHE A 229 0.21 3.40 10.87
CA PHE A 229 -0.77 3.18 11.92
C PHE A 229 -1.29 4.50 12.49
N VAL A 230 -2.62 4.57 12.63
CA VAL A 230 -3.36 5.70 13.20
C VAL A 230 -4.15 5.21 14.41
N ALA A 231 -4.23 5.99 15.46
CA ALA A 231 -5.00 5.65 16.65
C ALA A 231 -6.49 5.46 16.32
N ALA A 232 -7.15 4.52 16.99
CA ALA A 232 -8.60 4.33 16.90
C ALA A 232 -9.37 5.17 17.95
N LYS A 233 -8.67 5.95 18.78
CA LYS A 233 -9.27 6.80 19.79
C LYS A 233 -8.39 8.02 20.08
#